data_e70784d4751dbe6aff168ad15233dbba
#
_entry.id   e70784d4751dbe6aff168ad15233dbba
#
_cell.length_a   1.000
_cell.length_b   1.000
_cell.length_c   1.000
_cell.angle_alpha   90.00
_cell.angle_beta   90.00
_cell.angle_gamma   90.00
#
_symmetry.space_group_name_H-M   'P 1'
#
loop_
_entity.id
_entity.type
_entity.pdbx_description
1 polymer ?
#
loop_
_entity_poly.entity_id
_entity_poly.type
_entity_poly.pdbx_seq_one_letter_code
_entity_poly.pdbx_strand_id
1 'polypeptide(L)'
;MEYLSLFVKSIFVDNMIFAYFLGMCSYLAVSKNVKTALGLGVAVTFVLLVTVPVNYLLENYVLKANALVEGVDLSFLSFILFIAVIAAIVQLVEMIVERFSPSLYAALGIFLPLIAVNCAIMGASLFMQQRNFENVGESVVYALGSGIGWLLAIVALAAIREQLAYSNVPAPLKGLGITFIIVGLMAMAFMCFSGLTI
;
A
#
# COMPACT_ATOMS: atom_id res chain seq x y z
N MET A 1 -12.27 20.83 -4.69
CA MET A 1 -10.85 20.97 -5.13
C MET A 1 -9.92 20.18 -4.20
N GLU A 2 -10.14 20.22 -2.89
CA GLU A 2 -9.28 19.55 -1.88
C GLU A 2 -9.16 18.03 -2.06
N TYR A 3 -10.26 17.32 -2.30
CA TYR A 3 -10.22 15.86 -2.54
C TYR A 3 -9.41 15.46 -3.78
N LEU A 4 -9.50 16.22 -4.86
CA LEU A 4 -8.74 15.95 -6.08
C LEU A 4 -7.24 16.20 -5.87
N SER A 5 -6.91 17.29 -5.18
CA SER A 5 -5.53 17.59 -4.80
C SER A 5 -4.95 16.49 -3.89
N LEU A 6 -5.71 16.06 -2.87
CA LEU A 6 -5.31 14.97 -1.97
C LEU A 6 -5.11 13.65 -2.75
N PHE A 7 -6.00 13.34 -3.68
CA PHE A 7 -5.92 12.14 -4.51
C PHE A 7 -4.65 12.12 -5.37
N VAL A 8 -4.41 13.18 -6.13
CA VAL A 8 -3.23 13.29 -7.01
C VAL A 8 -1.95 13.29 -6.18
N LYS A 9 -1.93 14.01 -5.06
CA LYS A 9 -0.79 14.04 -4.14
C LYS A 9 -0.48 12.65 -3.58
N SER A 10 -1.50 11.88 -3.20
CA SER A 10 -1.31 10.52 -2.66
C SER A 10 -0.78 9.53 -3.69
N ILE A 11 -1.07 9.72 -4.99
CA ILE A 11 -0.57 8.85 -6.06
C ILE A 11 0.90 9.14 -6.37
N PHE A 12 1.27 10.42 -6.56
CA PHE A 12 2.55 10.81 -7.13
C PHE A 12 3.55 11.32 -6.10
N VAL A 13 3.13 12.21 -5.20
CA VAL A 13 4.03 12.85 -4.23
C VAL A 13 4.24 11.98 -3.01
N ASP A 14 3.14 11.55 -2.39
CA ASP A 14 3.14 10.73 -1.17
C ASP A 14 3.02 9.23 -1.51
N ASN A 15 3.67 8.80 -2.59
CA ASN A 15 3.64 7.40 -3.00
C ASN A 15 4.33 6.52 -1.94
N MET A 16 3.62 5.47 -1.47
CA MET A 16 4.10 4.60 -0.39
C MET A 16 5.42 3.91 -0.71
N ILE A 17 5.69 3.60 -1.99
CA ILE A 17 6.94 2.93 -2.41
C ILE A 17 8.05 3.94 -2.61
N PHE A 18 7.83 4.97 -3.43
CA PHE A 18 8.91 5.85 -3.86
C PHE A 18 9.27 6.94 -2.85
N ALA A 19 8.31 7.43 -2.06
CA ALA A 19 8.57 8.43 -1.04
C ALA A 19 9.00 7.83 0.30
N TYR A 20 8.40 6.69 0.69
CA TYR A 20 8.57 6.13 2.04
C TYR A 20 9.21 4.73 2.05
N PHE A 21 9.42 4.10 0.91
CA PHE A 21 9.94 2.72 0.76
C PHE A 21 9.12 1.67 1.52
N LEU A 22 7.82 1.91 1.70
CA LEU A 22 6.92 1.00 2.40
C LEU A 22 6.36 -0.07 1.46
N GLY A 23 6.30 -1.31 1.94
CA GLY A 23 5.80 -2.45 1.16
C GLY A 23 6.79 -3.02 0.15
N MET A 24 8.08 -2.74 0.30
CA MET A 24 9.15 -3.24 -0.59
C MET A 24 9.25 -4.77 -0.62
N CYS A 25 8.93 -5.45 0.46
CA CYS A 25 8.97 -6.91 0.54
C CYS A 25 8.06 -7.58 -0.51
N SER A 26 6.78 -7.21 -0.53
CA SER A 26 5.81 -7.71 -1.52
C SER A 26 6.07 -7.13 -2.91
N TYR A 27 6.48 -5.88 -3.00
CA TYR A 27 6.84 -5.19 -4.24
C TYR A 27 7.95 -5.90 -5.01
N LEU A 28 9.05 -6.24 -4.36
CA LEU A 28 10.18 -6.94 -4.99
C LEU A 28 9.88 -8.42 -5.28
N ALA A 29 9.15 -9.09 -4.38
CA ALA A 29 8.85 -10.51 -4.50
C ALA A 29 7.93 -10.80 -5.70
N VAL A 30 6.91 -9.98 -5.92
CA VAL A 30 5.84 -10.24 -6.89
C VAL A 30 6.03 -9.56 -8.23
N SER A 31 6.93 -8.57 -8.32
CA SER A 31 7.18 -7.81 -9.56
C SER A 31 7.91 -8.57 -10.67
N LYS A 32 7.92 -9.91 -10.65
CA LYS A 32 8.52 -10.72 -11.72
C LYS A 32 7.64 -10.86 -12.96
N ASN A 33 6.32 -10.85 -12.78
CA ASN A 33 5.33 -10.98 -13.85
C ASN A 33 4.28 -9.88 -13.73
N VAL A 34 3.96 -9.23 -14.83
CA VAL A 34 2.96 -8.14 -14.88
C VAL A 34 1.57 -8.62 -14.44
N LYS A 35 1.14 -9.82 -14.86
CA LYS A 35 -0.18 -10.36 -14.48
C LYS A 35 -0.33 -10.55 -12.98
N THR A 36 0.68 -11.13 -12.33
CA THR A 36 0.68 -11.36 -10.87
C THR A 36 0.81 -10.03 -10.11
N ALA A 37 1.64 -9.13 -10.61
CA ALA A 37 1.80 -7.78 -10.04
C ALA A 37 0.50 -6.98 -10.07
N LEU A 38 -0.24 -7.04 -11.19
CA LEU A 38 -1.53 -6.39 -11.34
C LEU A 38 -2.57 -6.98 -10.38
N GLY A 39 -2.63 -8.30 -10.29
CA GLY A 39 -3.54 -9.00 -9.35
C GLY A 39 -3.28 -8.60 -7.90
N LEU A 40 -2.02 -8.61 -7.47
CA LEU A 40 -1.64 -8.19 -6.12
C LEU A 40 -1.92 -6.70 -5.90
N GLY A 41 -1.63 -5.85 -6.88
CA GLY A 41 -1.88 -4.41 -6.80
C GLY A 41 -3.35 -4.07 -6.60
N VAL A 42 -4.24 -4.75 -7.32
CA VAL A 42 -5.70 -4.60 -7.14
C VAL A 42 -6.12 -5.09 -5.76
N ALA A 43 -5.60 -6.23 -5.30
CA ALA A 43 -5.92 -6.76 -3.98
C ALA A 43 -5.46 -5.80 -2.86
N VAL A 44 -4.25 -5.27 -2.94
CA VAL A 44 -3.72 -4.27 -1.97
C VAL A 44 -4.55 -2.99 -2.00
N THR A 45 -4.95 -2.50 -3.18
CA THR A 45 -5.80 -1.31 -3.31
C THR A 45 -7.16 -1.54 -2.65
N PHE A 46 -7.77 -2.71 -2.86
CA PHE A 46 -9.04 -3.08 -2.23
C PHE A 46 -8.90 -3.16 -0.70
N VAL A 47 -7.85 -3.81 -0.20
CA VAL A 47 -7.60 -3.89 1.23
C VAL A 47 -7.39 -2.50 1.84
N LEU A 48 -6.61 -1.62 1.20
CA LEU A 48 -6.42 -0.24 1.64
C LEU A 48 -7.74 0.53 1.71
N LEU A 49 -8.59 0.37 0.69
CA LEU A 49 -9.89 1.03 0.60
C LEU A 49 -10.82 0.66 1.77
N VAL A 50 -10.73 -0.57 2.25
CA VAL A 50 -11.53 -1.03 3.39
C VAL A 50 -10.86 -0.71 4.72
N THR A 51 -9.56 -0.95 4.82
CA THR A 51 -8.79 -0.89 6.08
C THR A 51 -8.61 0.54 6.60
N VAL A 52 -8.26 1.49 5.72
CA VAL A 52 -7.97 2.87 6.16
C VAL A 52 -9.21 3.56 6.71
N PRO A 53 -10.38 3.51 6.08
CA PRO A 53 -11.60 4.08 6.67
C PRO A 53 -12.03 3.37 7.96
N VAL A 54 -11.87 2.04 8.06
CA VAL A 54 -12.18 1.30 9.28
C VAL A 54 -11.26 1.73 10.42
N ASN A 55 -9.95 1.85 10.16
CA ASN A 55 -8.99 2.35 11.14
C ASN A 55 -9.26 3.81 11.53
N TYR A 56 -9.74 4.64 10.59
CA TYR A 56 -10.16 6.01 10.87
C TYR A 56 -11.37 6.05 11.84
N LEU A 57 -12.35 5.20 11.61
CA LEU A 57 -13.51 5.08 12.52
C LEU A 57 -13.05 4.58 13.90
N LEU A 58 -12.19 3.57 13.94
CA LEU A 58 -11.64 3.03 15.17
C LEU A 58 -10.86 4.11 15.96
N GLU A 59 -10.02 4.89 15.28
CA GLU A 59 -9.30 6.01 15.89
C GLU A 59 -10.23 7.03 16.52
N ASN A 60 -11.24 7.47 15.76
CA ASN A 60 -12.14 8.53 16.21
C ASN A 60 -13.13 8.10 17.29
N TYR A 61 -13.62 6.83 17.24
CA TYR A 61 -14.67 6.36 18.15
C TYR A 61 -14.16 5.55 19.33
N VAL A 62 -12.97 4.98 19.25
CA VAL A 62 -12.43 4.07 20.29
C VAL A 62 -11.16 4.60 20.93
N LEU A 63 -10.22 5.13 20.13
CA LEU A 63 -8.89 5.47 20.62
C LEU A 63 -8.74 6.92 21.10
N LYS A 64 -9.55 7.85 20.60
CA LYS A 64 -9.48 9.24 21.08
C LYS A 64 -9.76 9.32 22.59
N ALA A 65 -9.02 10.19 23.25
CA ALA A 65 -9.21 10.49 24.67
C ALA A 65 -10.69 10.78 24.98
N ASN A 66 -11.22 10.11 25.99
CA ASN A 66 -12.63 10.20 26.42
C ASN A 66 -13.69 9.55 25.51
N ALA A 67 -13.29 8.70 24.56
CA ALA A 67 -14.27 8.03 23.71
C ALA A 67 -15.01 6.87 24.43
N LEU A 68 -14.27 6.05 25.19
CA LEU A 68 -14.82 4.89 25.92
C LEU A 68 -14.69 5.02 27.44
N VAL A 69 -13.59 5.57 27.95
CA VAL A 69 -13.33 5.70 29.40
C VAL A 69 -12.75 7.09 29.66
N GLU A 70 -13.39 7.87 30.53
CA GLU A 70 -12.90 9.18 30.95
C GLU A 70 -11.56 9.05 31.68
N GLY A 71 -10.53 9.72 31.15
CA GLY A 71 -9.20 9.83 31.80
C GLY A 71 -8.15 8.82 31.40
N VAL A 72 -8.40 7.94 30.41
CA VAL A 72 -7.40 6.98 29.91
C VAL A 72 -7.14 7.23 28.42
N ASP A 73 -5.90 7.57 28.08
CA ASP A 73 -5.42 7.69 26.71
C ASP A 73 -5.05 6.31 26.15
N LEU A 74 -5.91 5.77 25.27
CA LEU A 74 -5.67 4.50 24.60
C LEU A 74 -4.85 4.67 23.28
N SER A 75 -4.36 5.85 22.99
CA SER A 75 -3.64 6.14 21.74
C SER A 75 -2.38 5.30 21.57
N PHE A 76 -1.77 4.86 22.67
CA PHE A 76 -0.61 3.97 22.60
C PHE A 76 -0.94 2.55 22.08
N LEU A 77 -2.21 2.12 22.21
CA LEU A 77 -2.69 0.84 21.67
C LEU A 77 -3.08 0.93 20.18
N SER A 78 -3.06 2.12 19.57
CA SER A 78 -3.46 2.32 18.17
C SER A 78 -2.70 1.41 17.21
N PHE A 79 -1.40 1.28 17.41
CA PHE A 79 -0.55 0.45 16.58
C PHE A 79 -0.98 -1.04 16.60
N ILE A 80 -1.23 -1.59 17.78
CA ILE A 80 -1.64 -3.00 17.94
C ILE A 80 -3.04 -3.22 17.36
N LEU A 81 -3.96 -2.29 17.62
CA LEU A 81 -5.32 -2.37 17.10
C LEU A 81 -5.37 -2.27 15.59
N PHE A 82 -4.59 -1.39 14.98
CA PHE A 82 -4.51 -1.27 13.52
C PHE A 82 -3.98 -2.55 12.89
N ILE A 83 -2.93 -3.16 13.44
CA ILE A 83 -2.42 -4.46 12.96
C ILE A 83 -3.50 -5.55 13.08
N ALA A 84 -4.21 -5.62 14.20
CA ALA A 84 -5.26 -6.61 14.41
C ALA A 84 -6.40 -6.45 13.40
N VAL A 85 -6.85 -5.22 13.14
CA VAL A 85 -7.88 -4.91 12.15
C VAL A 85 -7.42 -5.24 10.74
N ILE A 86 -6.18 -4.87 10.38
CA ILE A 86 -5.58 -5.21 9.08
C ILE A 86 -5.56 -6.71 8.88
N ALA A 87 -5.08 -7.47 9.86
CA ALA A 87 -5.01 -8.93 9.80
C ALA A 87 -6.40 -9.55 9.64
N ALA A 88 -7.40 -9.09 10.38
CA ALA A 88 -8.77 -9.58 10.29
C ALA A 88 -9.40 -9.31 8.91
N ILE A 89 -9.22 -8.10 8.36
CA ILE A 89 -9.75 -7.74 7.04
C ILE A 89 -9.05 -8.54 5.94
N VAL A 90 -7.73 -8.69 6.01
CA VAL A 90 -6.99 -9.49 5.02
C VAL A 90 -7.40 -10.95 5.06
N GLN A 91 -7.64 -11.53 6.24
CA GLN A 91 -8.14 -12.89 6.37
C GLN A 91 -9.51 -13.06 5.72
N LEU A 92 -10.41 -12.09 5.90
CA LEU A 92 -11.71 -12.08 5.21
C LEU A 92 -11.55 -12.00 3.69
N VAL A 93 -10.66 -11.13 3.20
CA VAL A 93 -10.36 -10.98 1.77
C VAL A 93 -9.79 -12.28 1.20
N GLU A 94 -8.89 -12.95 1.93
CA GLU A 94 -8.31 -14.24 1.54
C GLU A 94 -9.40 -15.29 1.35
N MET A 95 -10.31 -15.45 2.31
CA MET A 95 -11.44 -16.38 2.21
C MET A 95 -12.38 -16.05 1.04
N ILE A 96 -12.60 -14.76 0.78
CA ILE A 96 -13.42 -14.31 -0.36
C ILE A 96 -12.74 -14.64 -1.69
N VAL A 97 -11.45 -14.35 -1.82
CA VAL A 97 -10.68 -14.61 -3.05
C VAL A 97 -10.59 -16.12 -3.32
N GLU A 98 -10.36 -16.94 -2.29
CA GLU A 98 -10.36 -18.40 -2.39
C GLU A 98 -11.69 -18.93 -2.93
N ARG A 99 -12.81 -18.38 -2.44
CA ARG A 99 -14.15 -18.84 -2.83
C ARG A 99 -14.57 -18.40 -4.23
N PHE A 100 -14.26 -17.15 -4.62
CA PHE A 100 -14.75 -16.56 -5.87
C PHE A 100 -13.78 -16.69 -7.04
N SER A 101 -12.49 -16.76 -6.79
CA SER A 101 -11.45 -16.78 -7.83
C SER A 101 -10.32 -17.76 -7.50
N PRO A 102 -10.56 -19.10 -7.59
CA PRO A 102 -9.53 -20.10 -7.26
C PRO A 102 -8.28 -19.97 -8.15
N SER A 103 -8.44 -19.52 -9.40
CA SER A 103 -7.31 -19.29 -10.32
C SER A 103 -6.42 -18.14 -9.89
N LEU A 104 -7.02 -17.06 -9.38
CA LEU A 104 -6.27 -15.92 -8.82
C LEU A 104 -5.61 -16.31 -7.49
N TYR A 105 -6.32 -17.07 -6.65
CA TYR A 105 -5.77 -17.61 -5.42
C TYR A 105 -4.56 -18.50 -5.69
N ALA A 106 -4.62 -19.40 -6.66
CA ALA A 106 -3.49 -20.25 -7.05
C ALA A 106 -2.31 -19.45 -7.63
N ALA A 107 -2.59 -18.36 -8.36
CA ALA A 107 -1.56 -17.48 -8.92
C ALA A 107 -0.88 -16.59 -7.88
N LEU A 108 -1.64 -16.08 -6.92
CA LEU A 108 -1.12 -15.28 -5.80
C LEU A 108 -0.53 -16.15 -4.69
N GLY A 109 -1.09 -17.32 -4.44
CA GLY A 109 -0.58 -18.36 -3.54
C GLY A 109 -0.04 -17.84 -2.22
N ILE A 110 1.24 -18.07 -1.99
CA ILE A 110 1.98 -17.67 -0.77
C ILE A 110 2.02 -16.13 -0.58
N PHE A 111 1.72 -15.34 -1.61
CA PHE A 111 1.80 -13.87 -1.51
C PHE A 111 0.56 -13.23 -0.88
N LEU A 112 -0.55 -13.95 -0.77
CA LEU A 112 -1.75 -13.41 -0.11
C LEU A 112 -1.51 -13.07 1.37
N PRO A 113 -0.92 -13.94 2.20
CA PRO A 113 -0.58 -13.61 3.58
C PRO A 113 0.40 -12.44 3.70
N LEU A 114 1.24 -12.18 2.68
CA LEU A 114 2.13 -11.01 2.64
C LEU A 114 1.38 -9.67 2.56
N ILE A 115 0.10 -9.67 2.20
CA ILE A 115 -0.74 -8.47 2.24
C ILE A 115 -1.01 -8.07 3.69
N ALA A 116 -1.23 -9.02 4.59
CA ALA A 116 -1.48 -8.74 6.01
C ALA A 116 -0.30 -8.04 6.71
N VAL A 117 0.92 -8.43 6.35
CA VAL A 117 2.16 -7.85 6.89
C VAL A 117 2.74 -6.76 5.98
N ASN A 118 1.96 -6.24 5.05
CA ASN A 118 2.43 -5.22 4.10
C ASN A 118 2.59 -3.86 4.81
N CYS A 119 3.83 -3.40 4.89
CA CYS A 119 4.16 -2.13 5.54
C CYS A 119 3.48 -0.92 4.88
N ALA A 120 3.07 -1.01 3.61
CA ALA A 120 2.34 0.09 2.95
C ALA A 120 0.93 0.26 3.54
N ILE A 121 0.24 -0.83 3.86
CA ILE A 121 -1.11 -0.78 4.47
C ILE A 121 -1.03 -0.23 5.89
N MET A 122 -0.05 -0.70 6.65
CA MET A 122 0.20 -0.19 8.00
C MET A 122 0.62 1.28 7.96
N GLY A 123 1.54 1.63 7.04
CA GLY A 123 1.99 3.00 6.84
C GLY A 123 0.86 3.95 6.47
N ALA A 124 -0.04 3.53 5.56
CA ALA A 124 -1.22 4.33 5.20
C ALA A 124 -2.11 4.61 6.42
N SER A 125 -2.32 3.61 7.29
CA SER A 125 -3.10 3.78 8.52
C SER A 125 -2.43 4.73 9.51
N LEU A 126 -1.10 4.66 9.67
CA LEU A 126 -0.34 5.57 10.54
C LEU A 126 -0.31 7.00 9.99
N PHE A 127 -0.14 7.17 8.68
CA PHE A 127 -0.18 8.51 8.06
C PHE A 127 -1.58 9.11 8.10
N MET A 128 -2.63 8.30 8.01
CA MET A 128 -4.01 8.75 8.23
C MET A 128 -4.17 9.32 9.65
N GLN A 129 -3.64 8.63 10.65
CA GLN A 129 -3.65 9.09 12.05
C GLN A 129 -2.86 10.40 12.22
N GLN A 130 -1.66 10.49 11.65
CA GLN A 130 -0.81 11.69 11.73
C GLN A 130 -1.42 12.93 11.06
N ARG A 131 -2.14 12.73 9.97
CA ARG A 131 -2.78 13.82 9.21
C ARG A 131 -4.06 14.34 9.82
N ASN A 132 -4.63 13.61 10.81
CA ASN A 132 -5.85 13.98 11.50
C ASN A 132 -6.96 14.44 10.54
N PHE A 133 -7.35 13.58 9.61
CA PHE A 133 -8.43 13.89 8.66
C PHE A 133 -9.72 14.26 9.41
N GLU A 134 -10.43 15.26 8.91
CA GLU A 134 -11.69 15.74 9.51
C GLU A 134 -12.88 14.85 9.09
N ASN A 135 -12.81 14.28 7.88
CA ASN A 135 -13.90 13.54 7.29
C ASN A 135 -13.49 12.12 6.86
N VAL A 136 -14.44 11.17 6.99
CA VAL A 136 -14.28 9.82 6.43
C VAL A 136 -14.00 9.86 4.92
N GLY A 137 -14.57 10.84 4.20
CA GLY A 137 -14.35 11.01 2.77
C GLY A 137 -12.88 11.24 2.40
N GLU A 138 -12.14 11.99 3.21
CA GLU A 138 -10.70 12.20 3.02
C GLU A 138 -9.90 10.91 3.19
N SER A 139 -10.24 10.11 4.20
CA SER A 139 -9.59 8.82 4.42
C SER A 139 -9.83 7.83 3.28
N VAL A 140 -11.03 7.84 2.68
CA VAL A 140 -11.36 7.01 1.51
C VAL A 140 -10.58 7.46 0.28
N VAL A 141 -10.55 8.76 0.00
CA VAL A 141 -9.80 9.32 -1.14
C VAL A 141 -8.30 9.08 -0.98
N TYR A 142 -7.78 9.24 0.22
CA TYR A 142 -6.38 8.95 0.53
C TYR A 142 -6.05 7.45 0.35
N ALA A 143 -6.93 6.55 0.81
CA ALA A 143 -6.78 5.10 0.64
C ALA A 143 -6.75 4.70 -0.84
N LEU A 144 -7.68 5.24 -1.64
CA LEU A 144 -7.71 5.03 -3.08
C LEU A 144 -6.45 5.55 -3.77
N GLY A 145 -6.04 6.77 -3.45
CA GLY A 145 -4.84 7.38 -4.03
C GLY A 145 -3.58 6.57 -3.71
N SER A 146 -3.40 6.19 -2.44
CA SER A 146 -2.25 5.38 -2.00
C SER A 146 -2.25 3.98 -2.64
N GLY A 147 -3.42 3.35 -2.75
CA GLY A 147 -3.57 2.05 -3.41
C GLY A 147 -3.24 2.09 -4.90
N ILE A 148 -3.77 3.07 -5.61
CA ILE A 148 -3.50 3.26 -7.05
C ILE A 148 -2.03 3.62 -7.26
N GLY A 149 -1.44 4.47 -6.41
CA GLY A 149 -0.01 4.78 -6.45
C GLY A 149 0.86 3.54 -6.27
N TRP A 150 0.52 2.67 -5.33
CA TRP A 150 1.21 1.41 -5.09
C TRP A 150 1.05 0.44 -6.28
N LEU A 151 -0.17 0.30 -6.82
CA LEU A 151 -0.46 -0.52 -8.00
C LEU A 151 0.33 -0.04 -9.22
N LEU A 152 0.34 1.26 -9.49
CA LEU A 152 1.07 1.85 -10.60
C LEU A 152 2.57 1.57 -10.49
N ALA A 153 3.12 1.71 -9.29
CA ALA A 153 4.53 1.44 -9.05
C ALA A 153 4.90 -0.04 -9.30
N ILE A 154 4.11 -1.00 -8.78
CA ILE A 154 4.43 -2.42 -8.93
C ILE A 154 4.28 -2.90 -10.39
N VAL A 155 3.27 -2.42 -11.11
CA VAL A 155 3.07 -2.76 -12.52
C VAL A 155 4.19 -2.18 -13.38
N ALA A 156 4.60 -0.93 -13.12
CA ALA A 156 5.72 -0.30 -13.83
C ALA A 156 7.03 -1.08 -13.61
N LEU A 157 7.34 -1.46 -12.36
CA LEU A 157 8.52 -2.28 -12.09
C LEU A 157 8.44 -3.65 -12.76
N ALA A 158 7.28 -4.31 -12.71
CA ALA A 158 7.10 -5.61 -13.33
C ALA A 158 7.32 -5.56 -14.85
N ALA A 159 6.78 -4.53 -15.51
CA ALA A 159 6.99 -4.32 -16.94
C ALA A 159 8.47 -4.09 -17.30
N ILE A 160 9.17 -3.28 -16.50
CA ILE A 160 10.62 -3.05 -16.70
C ILE A 160 11.40 -4.36 -16.49
N ARG A 161 11.06 -5.15 -15.48
CA ARG A 161 11.75 -6.43 -15.21
C ARG A 161 11.51 -7.47 -16.28
N GLU A 162 10.31 -7.54 -16.86
CA GLU A 162 10.03 -8.42 -18.01
C GLU A 162 10.89 -8.03 -19.22
N GLN A 163 11.01 -6.75 -19.51
CA GLN A 163 11.87 -6.23 -20.58
C GLN A 163 13.36 -6.53 -20.31
N LEU A 164 13.81 -6.37 -19.08
CA LEU A 164 15.20 -6.64 -18.69
C LEU A 164 15.59 -8.13 -18.76
N ALA A 165 14.63 -9.04 -18.72
CA ALA A 165 14.90 -10.47 -18.90
C ALA A 165 15.53 -10.79 -20.26
N TYR A 166 15.27 -9.95 -21.28
CA TYR A 166 15.84 -10.07 -22.62
C TYR A 166 17.12 -9.26 -22.81
N SER A 167 17.55 -8.51 -21.82
CA SER A 167 18.74 -7.63 -21.87
C SER A 167 19.99 -8.34 -21.35
N ASN A 168 21.14 -7.92 -21.84
CA ASN A 168 22.46 -8.47 -21.46
C ASN A 168 22.97 -7.77 -20.20
N VAL A 169 22.50 -8.18 -19.03
CA VAL A 169 22.91 -7.61 -17.72
C VAL A 169 24.17 -8.30 -17.24
N PRO A 170 25.21 -7.56 -16.75
CA PRO A 170 26.41 -8.12 -16.16
C PRO A 170 26.09 -9.07 -15.00
N ALA A 171 26.80 -10.21 -14.94
CA ALA A 171 26.57 -11.27 -13.96
C ALA A 171 26.49 -10.81 -12.48
N PRO A 172 27.31 -9.86 -12.01
CA PRO A 172 27.24 -9.39 -10.62
C PRO A 172 25.95 -8.60 -10.27
N LEU A 173 25.33 -7.98 -11.27
CA LEU A 173 24.13 -7.15 -11.09
C LEU A 173 22.82 -7.93 -11.37
N LYS A 174 22.94 -9.13 -11.91
CA LYS A 174 21.78 -9.93 -12.30
C LYS A 174 20.94 -10.32 -11.09
N GLY A 175 19.64 -10.03 -11.13
CA GLY A 175 18.69 -10.35 -10.05
C GLY A 175 18.27 -9.14 -9.21
N LEU A 176 18.48 -9.20 -7.91
CA LEU A 176 18.06 -8.13 -7.00
C LEU A 176 18.83 -6.82 -7.19
N GLY A 177 20.11 -6.89 -7.54
CA GLY A 177 20.95 -5.70 -7.70
C GLY A 177 20.40 -4.72 -8.73
N ILE A 178 20.13 -5.21 -9.95
CA ILE A 178 19.55 -4.36 -11.01
C ILE A 178 18.16 -3.86 -10.63
N THR A 179 17.38 -4.67 -9.92
CA THR A 179 16.03 -4.27 -9.49
C THR A 179 16.08 -3.09 -8.52
N PHE A 180 17.01 -3.09 -7.56
CA PHE A 180 17.18 -1.95 -6.64
C PHE A 180 17.64 -0.69 -7.34
N ILE A 181 18.54 -0.80 -8.32
CA ILE A 181 18.99 0.34 -9.13
C ILE A 181 17.80 0.95 -9.88
N ILE A 182 16.97 0.12 -10.49
CA ILE A 182 15.77 0.58 -11.21
C ILE A 182 14.80 1.27 -10.27
N VAL A 183 14.52 0.69 -9.10
CA VAL A 183 13.65 1.30 -8.10
C VAL A 183 14.18 2.67 -7.66
N GLY A 184 15.50 2.78 -7.46
CA GLY A 184 16.14 4.06 -7.15
C GLY A 184 15.97 5.10 -8.25
N LEU A 185 16.15 4.70 -9.52
CA LEU A 185 15.93 5.57 -10.68
C LEU A 185 14.46 5.99 -10.80
N MET A 186 13.53 5.07 -10.59
CA MET A 186 12.09 5.37 -10.57
C MET A 186 11.73 6.34 -9.43
N ALA A 187 12.30 6.16 -8.24
CA ALA A 187 12.09 7.06 -7.12
C ALA A 187 12.59 8.47 -7.44
N MET A 188 13.77 8.61 -8.05
CA MET A 188 14.28 9.91 -8.51
C MET A 188 13.36 10.55 -9.56
N ALA A 189 12.81 9.77 -10.50
CA ALA A 189 11.86 10.27 -11.48
C ALA A 189 10.57 10.77 -10.81
N PHE A 190 10.06 10.06 -9.80
CA PHE A 190 8.87 10.48 -9.03
C PHE A 190 9.13 11.71 -8.15
N MET A 191 10.36 11.96 -7.72
CA MET A 191 10.72 13.19 -7.00
C MET A 191 10.49 14.46 -7.83
N CYS A 192 10.47 14.38 -9.16
CA CYS A 192 10.11 15.51 -10.02
C CYS A 192 8.70 16.05 -9.74
N PHE A 193 7.80 15.18 -9.26
CA PHE A 193 6.44 15.59 -8.90
C PHE A 193 6.33 16.27 -7.54
N SER A 194 7.34 16.16 -6.67
CA SER A 194 7.30 16.75 -5.33
C SER A 194 7.34 18.29 -5.33
N GLY A 195 7.71 18.91 -6.45
CA GLY A 195 7.67 20.35 -6.66
C GLY A 195 6.33 20.91 -7.16
N LEU A 196 5.38 20.05 -7.48
CA LEU A 196 4.04 20.45 -7.91
C LEU A 196 3.19 20.78 -6.67
N THR A 197 3.05 22.06 -6.39
CA THR A 197 2.05 22.57 -5.45
C THR A 197 0.69 22.59 -6.16
N ILE A 198 -0.09 21.53 -5.99
CA ILE A 198 -1.48 21.42 -6.51
C ILE A 198 -2.45 21.78 -5.40
#